data_ae65cfdb28e267b55458efc5621a2bbd
#
_entry.id   ae65cfdb28e267b55458efc5621a2bbd
#
_cell.length_a   1.000
_cell.length_b   1.000
_cell.length_c   1.000
_cell.angle_alpha   90.00
_cell.angle_beta   90.00
_cell.angle_gamma   90.00
#
_symmetry.space_group_name_H-M   'P 1'
#
loop_
_entity.id
_entity.type
_entity.pdbx_description
1 polymer ?
#
loop_
_entity_poly.entity_id
_entity_poly.type
_entity_poly.pdbx_seq_one_letter_code
_entity_poly.pdbx_strand_id
1 'polypeptide(L)'
;MRATYINQARVHMGYHYPRSYSTAIKSAHYFERFCRDYGFCLHTEFDQVYATSAHFSWTNAAEFRRFCAAAEIRCDDVPPEKYFNPGLCDGTFLTTEYTYDAQVLKRWFLEQLAALPNVEILYSRKPDRIEQAGSVWRVTAGEYTAEAPYLLNATYAGVNDIHAMLGLPPFGIKYEKCEIILCTVDEKLRNTGITVMDGPFFSLMPFGQ
;
A
#
# COMPACT_ATOMS: atom_id res chain seq x y z
N MET A 1 3.46 -8.59 10.24
CA MET A 1 2.98 -7.52 9.35
C MET A 1 2.17 -6.52 10.17
N ARG A 2 2.67 -5.31 10.39
CA ARG A 2 1.92 -4.25 11.10
C ARG A 2 1.37 -3.25 10.07
N ALA A 3 2.23 -2.50 9.41
CA ALA A 3 1.82 -1.52 8.41
C ALA A 3 1.06 -2.13 7.23
N THR A 4 1.43 -3.32 6.79
CA THR A 4 0.74 -4.05 5.71
C THR A 4 -0.73 -4.40 6.04
N TYR A 5 -1.06 -4.54 7.33
CA TYR A 5 -2.43 -4.83 7.76
C TYR A 5 -3.23 -3.55 8.07
N ILE A 6 -2.55 -2.50 8.56
CA ILE A 6 -3.20 -1.24 8.91
C ILE A 6 -3.04 -0.25 7.75
N ASN A 7 -3.69 -0.56 6.64
CA ASN A 7 -3.82 0.28 5.45
C ASN A 7 -5.04 -0.20 4.64
N GLN A 8 -5.31 0.43 3.50
CA GLN A 8 -6.44 0.05 2.63
C GLN A 8 -6.23 -1.26 1.86
N ALA A 9 -5.08 -1.93 2.04
CA ALA A 9 -4.74 -3.20 1.40
C ALA A 9 -4.97 -3.21 -0.12
N ARG A 10 -4.63 -2.11 -0.78
CA ARG A 10 -4.92 -1.88 -2.19
C ARG A 10 -3.78 -2.37 -3.09
N VAL A 11 -4.13 -3.05 -4.16
CA VAL A 11 -3.21 -3.35 -5.27
C VAL A 11 -3.37 -2.23 -6.29
N HIS A 12 -2.41 -1.30 -6.30
CA HIS A 12 -2.49 -0.09 -7.09
C HIS A 12 -2.21 -0.31 -8.58
N MET A 13 -3.13 0.15 -9.44
CA MET A 13 -2.91 0.30 -10.88
C MET A 13 -2.29 1.67 -11.26
N GLY A 14 -2.17 2.58 -10.30
CA GLY A 14 -1.54 3.89 -10.53
C GLY A 14 -2.48 5.09 -10.46
N TYR A 15 -3.77 4.90 -10.34
CA TYR A 15 -4.78 5.99 -10.34
C TYR A 15 -4.57 7.06 -9.28
N HIS A 16 -3.96 6.73 -8.16
CA HIS A 16 -3.63 7.68 -7.09
C HIS A 16 -2.56 8.71 -7.44
N TYR A 17 -1.92 8.56 -8.60
CA TYR A 17 -0.76 9.38 -8.96
C TYR A 17 -0.95 10.20 -10.23
N PRO A 18 -2.06 10.95 -10.42
CA PRO A 18 -2.32 11.69 -11.66
C PRO A 18 -1.27 12.78 -11.93
N ARG A 19 -0.58 13.24 -10.88
CA ARG A 19 0.51 14.23 -10.95
C ARG A 19 1.91 13.63 -10.98
N SER A 20 2.04 12.28 -11.01
CA SER A 20 3.33 11.58 -11.08
C SER A 20 3.23 10.39 -12.03
N TYR A 21 3.31 10.68 -13.32
CA TYR A 21 3.20 9.69 -14.39
C TYR A 21 4.17 8.51 -14.21
N SER A 22 5.44 8.79 -13.85
CA SER A 22 6.44 7.74 -13.63
C SER A 22 6.06 6.78 -12.49
N THR A 23 5.42 7.28 -11.43
CA THR A 23 4.93 6.45 -10.33
C THR A 23 3.72 5.62 -10.76
N ALA A 24 2.82 6.21 -11.54
CA ALA A 24 1.64 5.53 -12.06
C ALA A 24 2.02 4.36 -12.97
N ILE A 25 2.87 4.59 -13.97
CA ILE A 25 3.36 3.55 -14.88
C ILE A 25 4.08 2.43 -14.12
N LYS A 26 4.90 2.77 -13.13
CA LYS A 26 5.57 1.78 -12.30
C LYS A 26 4.55 0.91 -11.53
N SER A 27 3.51 1.51 -10.99
CA SER A 27 2.43 0.78 -10.29
C SER A 27 1.68 -0.14 -11.25
N ALA A 28 1.28 0.36 -12.44
CA ALA A 28 0.62 -0.42 -13.47
C ALA A 28 1.47 -1.63 -13.92
N HIS A 29 2.77 -1.41 -14.13
CA HIS A 29 3.69 -2.47 -14.52
C HIS A 29 3.79 -3.61 -13.49
N TYR A 30 3.73 -3.28 -12.19
CA TYR A 30 3.81 -4.29 -11.13
C TYR A 30 2.45 -4.90 -10.74
N PHE A 31 1.34 -4.33 -11.19
CA PHE A 31 -0.01 -4.81 -10.87
C PHE A 31 -0.23 -6.26 -11.30
N GLU A 32 0.01 -6.57 -12.59
CA GLU A 32 -0.16 -7.93 -13.11
C GLU A 32 0.76 -8.94 -12.42
N ARG A 33 2.01 -8.53 -12.14
CA ARG A 33 2.94 -9.36 -11.41
C ARG A 33 2.43 -9.68 -10.01
N PHE A 34 1.93 -8.68 -9.28
CA PHE A 34 1.37 -8.90 -7.94
C PHE A 34 0.15 -9.82 -8.00
N CYS A 35 -0.75 -9.61 -8.96
CA CYS A 35 -1.92 -10.45 -9.15
C CYS A 35 -1.56 -11.91 -9.47
N ARG A 36 -0.55 -12.13 -10.30
CA ARG A 36 -0.05 -13.48 -10.63
C ARG A 36 0.60 -14.15 -9.42
N ASP A 37 1.46 -13.43 -8.70
CA ASP A 37 2.27 -13.99 -7.62
C ASP A 37 1.46 -14.19 -6.33
N TYR A 38 0.43 -13.35 -6.08
CA TYR A 38 -0.37 -13.33 -4.85
C TYR A 38 -1.88 -13.39 -5.07
N GLY A 39 -2.33 -13.92 -6.21
CA GLY A 39 -3.75 -14.02 -6.56
C GLY A 39 -4.61 -14.71 -5.51
N PHE A 40 -4.04 -15.65 -4.75
CA PHE A 40 -4.73 -16.39 -3.68
C PHE A 40 -5.24 -15.52 -2.51
N CYS A 41 -4.77 -14.31 -2.37
CA CYS A 41 -5.19 -13.39 -1.31
C CYS A 41 -5.92 -12.15 -1.83
N LEU A 42 -6.24 -12.10 -3.13
CA LEU A 42 -6.91 -10.96 -3.74
C LEU A 42 -8.42 -11.05 -3.60
N HIS A 43 -9.05 -9.91 -3.37
CA HIS A 43 -10.46 -9.68 -3.58
C HIS A 43 -10.62 -8.80 -4.83
N THR A 44 -11.25 -9.36 -5.85
CA THR A 44 -11.35 -8.76 -7.20
C THR A 44 -12.80 -8.50 -7.64
N GLU A 45 -13.78 -9.01 -6.87
CA GLU A 45 -15.20 -8.98 -7.23
C GLU A 45 -15.91 -7.76 -6.64
N PHE A 46 -15.47 -6.58 -7.04
CA PHE A 46 -16.13 -5.32 -6.71
C PHE A 46 -15.85 -4.26 -7.77
N ASP A 47 -16.73 -3.28 -7.88
CA ASP A 47 -16.56 -2.12 -8.72
C ASP A 47 -15.66 -1.09 -8.02
N GLN A 48 -14.52 -0.76 -8.59
CA GLN A 48 -13.69 0.33 -8.10
C GLN A 48 -14.01 1.63 -8.84
N VAL A 49 -14.52 2.61 -8.12
CA VAL A 49 -14.91 3.92 -8.65
C VAL A 49 -13.94 4.98 -8.18
N TYR A 50 -13.34 5.69 -9.13
CA TYR A 50 -12.63 6.93 -8.86
C TYR A 50 -13.52 8.13 -9.20
N ALA A 51 -13.44 9.17 -8.38
CA ALA A 51 -14.18 10.41 -8.62
C ALA A 51 -13.27 11.62 -8.44
N THR A 52 -13.45 12.60 -9.30
CA THR A 52 -12.84 13.93 -9.13
C THR A 52 -13.89 14.87 -8.54
N SER A 53 -13.51 15.60 -7.50
CA SER A 53 -14.44 16.56 -6.87
C SER A 53 -14.63 17.79 -7.75
N ALA A 54 -15.86 18.28 -7.84
CA ALA A 54 -16.15 19.56 -8.49
C ALA A 54 -15.52 20.76 -7.76
N HIS A 55 -15.07 20.56 -6.50
CA HIS A 55 -14.50 21.60 -5.65
C HIS A 55 -13.20 21.13 -5.00
N PHE A 56 -12.21 22.00 -4.97
CA PHE A 56 -10.93 21.80 -4.26
C PHE A 56 -10.07 20.63 -4.72
N SER A 57 -10.38 20.00 -5.86
CA SER A 57 -9.52 18.98 -6.42
C SER A 57 -8.33 19.61 -7.17
N TRP A 58 -7.16 18.98 -7.05
CA TRP A 58 -5.97 19.34 -7.82
C TRP A 58 -5.96 18.74 -9.22
N THR A 59 -6.87 17.81 -9.48
CA THR A 59 -7.03 17.14 -10.77
C THR A 59 -8.51 17.12 -11.11
N ASN A 60 -8.88 17.68 -12.25
CA ASN A 60 -10.26 17.64 -12.76
C ASN A 60 -10.52 16.40 -13.62
N ALA A 61 -11.79 16.17 -13.98
CA ALA A 61 -12.21 15.01 -14.77
C ALA A 61 -11.49 14.89 -16.12
N ALA A 62 -11.28 16.00 -16.81
CA ALA A 62 -10.61 16.01 -18.12
C ALA A 62 -9.11 15.66 -17.99
N GLU A 63 -8.47 16.15 -16.95
CA GLU A 63 -7.07 15.82 -16.64
C GLU A 63 -6.92 14.37 -16.25
N PHE A 64 -7.82 13.84 -15.43
CA PHE A 64 -7.81 12.45 -15.03
C PHE A 64 -7.99 11.49 -16.22
N ARG A 65 -8.93 11.79 -17.15
CA ARG A 65 -9.09 11.00 -18.38
C ARG A 65 -7.81 11.02 -19.23
N ARG A 66 -7.21 12.20 -19.43
CA ARG A 66 -5.95 12.32 -20.21
C ARG A 66 -4.82 11.53 -19.55
N PHE A 67 -4.72 11.59 -18.23
CA PHE A 67 -3.74 10.83 -17.47
C PHE A 67 -3.95 9.32 -17.65
N CYS A 68 -5.16 8.82 -17.46
CA CYS A 68 -5.45 7.39 -17.62
C CYS A 68 -5.18 6.90 -19.06
N ALA A 69 -5.56 7.69 -20.06
CA ALA A 69 -5.27 7.39 -21.47
C ALA A 69 -3.76 7.34 -21.74
N ALA A 70 -2.98 8.28 -21.20
CA ALA A 70 -1.53 8.29 -21.34
C ALA A 70 -0.84 7.13 -20.59
N ALA A 71 -1.43 6.68 -19.49
CA ALA A 71 -0.94 5.55 -18.69
C ALA A 71 -1.46 4.19 -19.20
N GLU A 72 -2.33 4.19 -20.23
CA GLU A 72 -2.96 3.00 -20.80
C GLU A 72 -3.72 2.16 -19.75
N ILE A 73 -4.35 2.83 -18.77
CA ILE A 73 -5.14 2.21 -17.71
C ILE A 73 -6.64 2.49 -17.91
N ARG A 74 -7.48 1.55 -17.52
CA ARG A 74 -8.93 1.62 -17.68
C ARG A 74 -9.53 2.85 -17.01
N CYS A 75 -10.41 3.57 -17.71
CA CYS A 75 -11.10 4.74 -17.20
C CYS A 75 -12.44 4.92 -17.94
N ASP A 76 -13.47 4.20 -17.50
CA ASP A 76 -14.78 4.23 -18.12
C ASP A 76 -15.66 5.26 -17.38
N ASP A 77 -16.23 6.21 -18.10
CA ASP A 77 -17.15 7.19 -17.52
C ASP A 77 -18.41 6.50 -16.98
N VAL A 78 -18.80 6.87 -15.75
CA VAL A 78 -20.06 6.46 -15.13
C VAL A 78 -20.80 7.69 -14.57
N PRO A 79 -22.16 7.66 -14.52
CA PRO A 79 -22.91 8.78 -13.99
C PRO A 79 -22.57 9.08 -12.52
N PRO A 80 -22.17 10.31 -12.17
CA PRO A 80 -21.85 10.68 -10.77
C PRO A 80 -23.01 10.42 -9.82
N GLU A 81 -24.23 10.62 -10.27
CA GLU A 81 -25.45 10.52 -9.47
C GLU A 81 -25.72 9.09 -8.97
N LYS A 82 -25.05 8.09 -9.55
CA LYS A 82 -25.10 6.71 -9.05
C LYS A 82 -24.45 6.59 -7.66
N TYR A 83 -23.47 7.42 -7.35
CA TYR A 83 -22.64 7.30 -6.16
C TYR A 83 -22.64 8.55 -5.28
N PHE A 84 -22.90 9.72 -5.84
CA PHE A 84 -22.76 11.01 -5.19
C PHE A 84 -24.00 11.89 -5.41
N ASN A 85 -24.23 12.83 -4.50
CA ASN A 85 -25.22 13.86 -4.70
C ASN A 85 -24.84 14.77 -5.89
N PRO A 86 -25.81 15.27 -6.64
CA PRO A 86 -25.57 16.14 -7.80
C PRO A 86 -24.65 17.33 -7.49
N GLY A 87 -23.73 17.62 -8.40
CA GLY A 87 -22.82 18.77 -8.31
C GLY A 87 -21.61 18.60 -7.39
N LEU A 88 -21.43 17.45 -6.73
CA LEU A 88 -20.26 17.20 -5.89
C LEU A 88 -19.04 16.74 -6.67
N CYS A 89 -19.23 16.03 -7.78
CA CYS A 89 -18.16 15.52 -8.63
C CYS A 89 -18.29 16.08 -10.04
N ASP A 90 -17.17 16.39 -10.67
CA ASP A 90 -17.08 16.77 -12.09
C ASP A 90 -16.81 15.56 -13.00
N GLY A 91 -16.43 14.40 -12.42
CA GLY A 91 -16.29 13.13 -13.09
C GLY A 91 -16.28 11.96 -12.15
N THR A 92 -16.79 10.82 -12.64
CA THR A 92 -16.75 9.51 -11.97
C THR A 92 -16.39 8.44 -12.97
N PHE A 93 -15.52 7.53 -12.58
CA PHE A 93 -14.89 6.59 -13.50
C PHE A 93 -14.85 5.20 -12.89
N LEU A 94 -15.27 4.20 -13.64
CA LEU A 94 -15.01 2.81 -13.32
C LEU A 94 -13.58 2.46 -13.72
N THR A 95 -12.83 1.94 -12.77
CA THR A 95 -11.39 1.67 -12.88
C THR A 95 -11.09 0.21 -12.52
N THR A 96 -9.83 -0.19 -12.55
CA THR A 96 -9.38 -1.52 -12.16
C THR A 96 -8.37 -1.42 -11.04
N GLU A 97 -8.82 -1.67 -9.82
CA GLU A 97 -7.95 -1.90 -8.66
C GLU A 97 -8.54 -3.03 -7.82
N TYR A 98 -7.69 -3.72 -7.10
CA TYR A 98 -8.07 -4.82 -6.22
C TYR A 98 -7.67 -4.53 -4.78
N THR A 99 -8.22 -5.30 -3.85
CA THR A 99 -7.71 -5.36 -2.49
C THR A 99 -7.12 -6.73 -2.21
N TYR A 100 -6.28 -6.82 -1.18
CA TYR A 100 -5.74 -8.09 -0.72
C TYR A 100 -6.03 -8.31 0.77
N ASP A 101 -6.25 -9.56 1.16
CA ASP A 101 -6.30 -9.92 2.58
C ASP A 101 -4.88 -10.08 3.14
N ALA A 102 -4.46 -9.10 3.96
CA ALA A 102 -3.15 -9.10 4.57
C ALA A 102 -2.94 -10.25 5.57
N GLN A 103 -4.01 -10.83 6.15
CA GLN A 103 -3.89 -11.97 7.05
C GLN A 103 -3.66 -13.27 6.27
N VAL A 104 -4.31 -13.44 5.12
CA VAL A 104 -4.05 -14.55 4.19
C VAL A 104 -2.60 -14.49 3.70
N LEU A 105 -2.17 -13.32 3.23
CA LEU A 105 -0.80 -13.09 2.77
C LEU A 105 0.23 -13.34 3.88
N LYS A 106 -0.05 -12.91 5.12
CA LYS A 106 0.80 -13.16 6.28
C LYS A 106 0.96 -14.64 6.58
N ARG A 107 -0.14 -15.41 6.60
CA ARG A 107 -0.09 -16.87 6.85
C ARG A 107 0.77 -17.54 5.81
N TRP A 108 0.54 -17.23 4.54
CA TRP A 108 1.34 -17.79 3.45
C TRP A 108 2.84 -17.52 3.62
N PHE A 109 3.24 -16.28 3.89
CA PHE A 109 4.67 -15.97 4.12
C PHE A 109 5.25 -16.71 5.33
N LEU A 110 4.50 -16.86 6.40
CA LEU A 110 4.96 -17.62 7.58
C LEU A 110 5.18 -19.09 7.25
N GLU A 111 4.28 -19.68 6.48
CA GLU A 111 4.41 -21.08 6.02
C GLU A 111 5.62 -21.25 5.09
N GLN A 112 5.82 -20.35 4.12
CA GLN A 112 6.97 -20.39 3.23
C GLN A 112 8.29 -20.24 4.01
N LEU A 113 8.36 -19.34 4.94
CA LEU A 113 9.57 -19.12 5.75
C LEU A 113 9.84 -20.29 6.70
N ALA A 114 8.81 -20.89 7.28
CA ALA A 114 8.96 -22.09 8.14
C ALA A 114 9.45 -23.32 7.38
N ALA A 115 9.22 -23.38 6.08
CA ALA A 115 9.72 -24.47 5.24
C ALA A 115 11.22 -24.35 4.88
N LEU A 116 11.86 -23.20 5.18
CA LEU A 116 13.27 -22.96 4.88
C LEU A 116 14.14 -23.31 6.09
N PRO A 117 14.97 -24.37 6.00
CA PRO A 117 15.75 -24.85 7.16
C PRO A 117 16.87 -23.90 7.59
N ASN A 118 17.21 -22.92 6.77
CA ASN A 118 18.25 -21.93 7.00
C ASN A 118 17.71 -20.57 7.42
N VAL A 119 16.40 -20.49 7.76
CA VAL A 119 15.77 -19.24 8.22
C VAL A 119 15.36 -19.37 9.67
N GLU A 120 15.82 -18.44 10.48
CA GLU A 120 15.37 -18.26 11.87
C GLU A 120 14.68 -16.92 12.02
N ILE A 121 13.48 -16.91 12.63
CA ILE A 121 12.70 -15.69 12.87
C ILE A 121 12.56 -15.47 14.37
N LEU A 122 13.12 -14.39 14.85
CA LEU A 122 13.03 -14.00 16.25
C LEU A 122 12.02 -12.86 16.42
N TYR A 123 10.87 -13.18 16.98
CA TYR A 123 9.82 -12.20 17.28
C TYR A 123 10.08 -11.45 18.58
N SER A 124 9.51 -10.24 18.68
CA SER A 124 9.61 -9.38 19.87
C SER A 124 11.06 -9.08 20.28
N ARG A 125 11.96 -9.07 19.30
CA ARG A 125 13.36 -8.72 19.50
C ARG A 125 13.67 -7.42 18.77
N LYS A 126 13.91 -6.37 19.53
CA LYS A 126 14.42 -5.09 19.02
C LYS A 126 15.94 -5.09 19.23
N PRO A 127 16.74 -4.73 18.23
CA PRO A 127 18.17 -4.53 18.42
C PRO A 127 18.44 -3.47 19.49
N ASP A 128 19.34 -3.78 20.42
CA ASP A 128 19.86 -2.83 21.40
C ASP A 128 21.18 -2.23 20.92
N ARG A 129 21.95 -3.03 20.18
CA ARG A 129 23.25 -2.64 19.65
C ARG A 129 23.52 -3.32 18.32
N ILE A 130 24.09 -2.55 17.40
CA ILE A 130 24.60 -3.03 16.12
C ILE A 130 26.01 -2.47 15.96
N GLU A 131 26.97 -3.34 15.66
CA GLU A 131 28.35 -2.94 15.45
C GLU A 131 29.02 -3.77 14.34
N GLN A 132 30.01 -3.19 13.70
CA GLN A 132 30.86 -3.92 12.77
C GLN A 132 32.07 -4.47 13.54
N ALA A 133 32.22 -5.78 13.55
CA ALA A 133 33.32 -6.50 14.20
C ALA A 133 34.18 -7.17 13.10
N GLY A 134 35.18 -6.45 12.61
CA GLY A 134 35.99 -6.90 11.48
C GLY A 134 35.16 -6.95 10.18
N SER A 135 35.01 -8.16 9.61
CA SER A 135 34.26 -8.39 8.36
C SER A 135 32.81 -8.77 8.58
N VAL A 136 32.33 -8.84 9.82
CA VAL A 136 30.96 -9.24 10.16
C VAL A 136 30.21 -8.13 10.91
N TRP A 137 28.92 -8.16 10.78
CA TRP A 137 28.00 -7.37 11.60
C TRP A 137 27.57 -8.18 12.80
N ARG A 138 27.65 -7.57 13.98
CA ARG A 138 27.13 -8.14 15.23
C ARG A 138 25.89 -7.37 15.65
N VAL A 139 24.79 -8.09 15.85
CA VAL A 139 23.50 -7.54 16.30
C VAL A 139 23.15 -8.16 17.64
N THR A 140 22.95 -7.33 18.65
CA THR A 140 22.55 -7.75 20.01
C THR A 140 21.12 -7.32 20.28
N ALA A 141 20.31 -8.21 20.85
CA ALA A 141 18.93 -7.97 21.27
C ALA A 141 18.64 -8.70 22.60
N GLY A 142 18.82 -7.99 23.71
CA GLY A 142 18.81 -8.58 25.05
C GLY A 142 19.98 -9.57 25.23
N GLU A 143 19.65 -10.79 25.57
CA GLU A 143 20.65 -11.87 25.74
C GLU A 143 21.03 -12.55 24.41
N TYR A 144 20.36 -12.22 23.32
CA TYR A 144 20.61 -12.80 22.01
C TYR A 144 21.63 -11.98 21.24
N THR A 145 22.59 -12.66 20.61
CA THR A 145 23.56 -12.04 19.70
C THR A 145 23.69 -12.86 18.42
N ALA A 146 23.64 -12.21 17.28
CA ALA A 146 23.89 -12.82 15.98
C ALA A 146 25.04 -12.12 15.25
N GLU A 147 25.79 -12.88 14.48
CA GLU A 147 26.83 -12.35 13.59
C GLU A 147 26.58 -12.79 12.15
N ALA A 148 26.73 -11.87 11.20
CA ALA A 148 26.56 -12.14 9.79
C ALA A 148 27.44 -11.21 8.94
N PRO A 149 27.86 -11.65 7.73
CA PRO A 149 28.64 -10.80 6.83
C PRO A 149 27.79 -9.67 6.22
N TYR A 150 26.47 -9.80 6.22
CA TYR A 150 25.54 -8.80 5.69
C TYR A 150 24.46 -8.46 6.71
N LEU A 151 24.11 -7.17 6.74
CA LEU A 151 23.01 -6.63 7.52
C LEU A 151 22.04 -5.91 6.60
N LEU A 152 20.79 -6.35 6.56
CA LEU A 152 19.72 -5.67 5.84
C LEU A 152 18.81 -4.91 6.82
N ASN A 153 18.79 -3.58 6.71
CA ASN A 153 17.83 -2.76 7.43
C ASN A 153 16.50 -2.68 6.64
N ALA A 154 15.53 -3.48 7.02
CA ALA A 154 14.18 -3.51 6.45
C ALA A 154 13.11 -3.11 7.49
N THR A 155 13.43 -2.16 8.36
CA THR A 155 12.60 -1.79 9.52
C THR A 155 11.48 -0.78 9.21
N TYR A 156 11.32 -0.37 7.93
CA TYR A 156 10.29 0.58 7.49
C TYR A 156 10.37 1.92 8.26
N ALA A 157 9.38 2.25 9.09
CA ALA A 157 9.39 3.48 9.89
C ALA A 157 10.53 3.55 10.93
N GLY A 158 11.14 2.43 11.28
CA GLY A 158 12.29 2.34 12.21
C GLY A 158 13.66 2.46 11.54
N VAL A 159 13.74 2.80 10.25
CA VAL A 159 15.01 2.83 9.51
C VAL A 159 16.03 3.77 10.16
N ASN A 160 15.59 4.92 10.65
CA ASN A 160 16.46 5.90 11.29
C ASN A 160 16.90 5.48 12.72
N ASP A 161 16.15 4.63 13.42
CA ASP A 161 16.60 4.03 14.69
C ASP A 161 17.87 3.19 14.45
N ILE A 162 17.87 2.39 13.38
CA ILE A 162 19.03 1.57 13.00
C ILE A 162 20.19 2.46 12.52
N HIS A 163 19.91 3.51 11.75
CA HIS A 163 20.95 4.47 11.34
C HIS A 163 21.61 5.12 12.55
N ALA A 164 20.83 5.54 13.55
CA ALA A 164 21.36 6.13 14.79
C ALA A 164 22.29 5.16 15.54
N MET A 165 21.94 3.86 15.60
CA MET A 165 22.78 2.83 16.24
C MET A 165 24.13 2.66 15.51
N LEU A 166 24.16 2.91 14.22
CA LEU A 166 25.34 2.79 13.37
C LEU A 166 26.13 4.10 13.21
N GLY A 167 25.68 5.19 13.83
CA GLY A 167 26.28 6.52 13.62
C GLY A 167 26.14 7.07 12.21
N LEU A 168 25.16 6.56 11.45
CA LEU A 168 24.88 6.99 10.08
C LEU A 168 23.93 8.19 10.07
N PRO A 169 24.03 9.07 9.05
CA PRO A 169 23.08 10.17 8.92
C PRO A 169 21.67 9.64 8.69
N PRO A 170 20.64 10.29 9.28
CA PRO A 170 19.27 9.86 9.09
C PRO A 170 18.78 10.18 7.67
N PHE A 171 17.85 9.40 7.17
CA PHE A 171 17.06 9.78 6.01
C PHE A 171 16.11 10.93 6.33
N GLY A 172 15.95 11.88 5.42
CA GLY A 172 14.93 12.93 5.48
C GLY A 172 13.52 12.35 5.24
N ILE A 173 12.90 11.78 6.26
CA ILE A 173 11.58 11.14 6.17
C ILE A 173 10.55 11.97 6.93
N LYS A 174 9.43 12.28 6.28
CA LYS A 174 8.23 12.78 6.94
C LYS A 174 7.41 11.60 7.46
N TYR A 175 7.16 11.58 8.76
CA TYR A 175 6.30 10.59 9.39
C TYR A 175 4.88 11.12 9.49
N GLU A 176 3.92 10.36 8.98
CA GLU A 176 2.49 10.67 9.08
C GLU A 176 1.78 9.53 9.81
N LYS A 177 0.93 9.90 10.76
CA LYS A 177 0.07 8.95 11.46
C LYS A 177 -1.25 8.86 10.71
N CYS A 178 -1.60 7.65 10.26
CA CYS A 178 -2.84 7.37 9.57
C CYS A 178 -3.71 6.43 10.39
N GLU A 179 -5.02 6.61 10.31
CA GLU A 179 -6.01 5.69 10.86
C GLU A 179 -6.81 5.05 9.72
N ILE A 180 -7.15 3.78 9.88
CA ILE A 180 -8.10 3.07 9.03
C ILE A 180 -9.34 2.81 9.87
N ILE A 181 -10.46 3.36 9.44
CA ILE A 181 -11.75 3.20 10.09
C ILE A 181 -12.46 2.01 9.43
N LEU A 182 -12.73 0.98 10.21
CA LEU A 182 -13.56 -0.14 9.77
C LEU A 182 -15.02 0.21 10.01
N CYS A 183 -15.84 0.10 8.98
CA CYS A 183 -17.28 0.34 9.06
C CYS A 183 -18.06 -0.73 8.30
N THR A 184 -19.31 -0.90 8.67
CA THR A 184 -20.28 -1.65 7.87
C THR A 184 -20.94 -0.69 6.88
N VAL A 185 -21.20 -1.18 5.68
CA VAL A 185 -21.87 -0.43 4.63
C VAL A 185 -23.24 -1.06 4.33
N ASP A 186 -24.13 -0.29 3.72
CA ASP A 186 -25.38 -0.81 3.21
C ASP A 186 -25.17 -1.71 1.97
N GLU A 187 -26.24 -2.37 1.55
CA GLU A 187 -26.21 -3.30 0.42
C GLU A 187 -25.77 -2.64 -0.90
N LYS A 188 -26.03 -1.35 -1.07
CA LYS A 188 -25.66 -0.60 -2.29
C LYS A 188 -24.16 -0.41 -2.45
N LEU A 189 -23.44 -0.38 -1.34
CA LEU A 189 -21.98 -0.16 -1.32
C LEU A 189 -21.18 -1.43 -1.04
N ARG A 190 -21.84 -2.57 -0.79
CA ARG A 190 -21.16 -3.81 -0.38
C ARG A 190 -20.05 -4.24 -1.33
N ASN A 191 -20.29 -4.13 -2.64
CA ASN A 191 -19.34 -4.52 -3.67
C ASN A 191 -18.83 -3.29 -4.45
N THR A 192 -18.58 -2.20 -3.73
CA THR A 192 -18.12 -0.95 -4.35
C THR A 192 -16.99 -0.34 -3.53
N GLY A 193 -15.85 -0.14 -4.19
CA GLY A 193 -14.80 0.71 -3.71
C GLY A 193 -14.97 2.12 -4.27
N ILE A 194 -14.81 3.14 -3.45
CA ILE A 194 -14.91 4.54 -3.85
C ILE A 194 -13.65 5.26 -3.44
N THR A 195 -13.06 6.01 -4.36
CA THR A 195 -11.96 6.93 -4.08
C THR A 195 -12.25 8.29 -4.66
N VAL A 196 -12.42 9.26 -3.81
CA VAL A 196 -12.49 10.67 -4.25
C VAL A 196 -11.10 11.26 -4.21
N MET A 197 -10.69 11.89 -5.30
CA MET A 197 -9.34 12.44 -5.46
C MET A 197 -9.44 13.84 -6.11
N ASP A 198 -8.43 14.58 -6.14
CA ASP A 198 -7.02 14.57 -5.71
C ASP A 198 -6.89 15.68 -4.65
N GLY A 199 -6.86 15.33 -3.37
CA GLY A 199 -6.88 16.30 -2.28
C GLY A 199 -7.28 15.67 -0.93
N PRO A 200 -7.78 16.45 0.05
CA PRO A 200 -8.15 15.98 1.38
C PRO A 200 -9.52 15.27 1.40
N PHE A 201 -9.67 14.29 0.55
CA PHE A 201 -10.90 13.51 0.40
C PHE A 201 -10.78 12.14 1.06
N PHE A 202 -11.70 11.22 0.76
CA PHE A 202 -11.77 9.91 1.38
C PHE A 202 -11.67 8.78 0.35
N SER A 203 -11.35 7.60 0.85
CA SER A 203 -11.55 6.34 0.14
C SER A 203 -12.32 5.37 1.02
N LEU A 204 -13.27 4.66 0.41
CA LEU A 204 -13.96 3.52 0.97
C LEU A 204 -13.56 2.28 0.16
N MET A 205 -13.07 1.25 0.81
CA MET A 205 -12.58 0.05 0.14
C MET A 205 -13.09 -1.20 0.85
N PRO A 206 -13.39 -2.30 0.13
CA PRO A 206 -13.57 -3.60 0.75
C PRO A 206 -12.35 -3.98 1.59
N PHE A 207 -12.57 -4.59 2.75
CA PHE A 207 -11.51 -4.94 3.69
C PHE A 207 -11.66 -6.39 4.15
N GLY A 208 -10.63 -7.20 3.91
CA GLY A 208 -10.65 -8.65 4.16
C GLY A 208 -11.40 -9.41 3.05
N GLN A 209 -11.68 -10.69 3.33
CA GLN A 209 -12.51 -11.59 2.50
C GLN A 209 -13.72 -12.04 3.29
#